data_965b29e2642073c64443774da26ab543
#
_entry.id   965b29e2642073c64443774da26ab543
#
_cell.length_a   1.000
_cell.length_b   1.000
_cell.length_c   1.000
_cell.angle_alpha   90.00
_cell.angle_beta   90.00
_cell.angle_gamma   90.00
#
_symmetry.space_group_name_H-M   'P 1'
#
loop_
_entity.id
_entity.type
_entity.pdbx_description
1 polymer ?
#
loop_
_entity_poly.entity_id
_entity_poly.type
_entity_poly.pdbx_seq_one_letter_code
_entity_poly.pdbx_strand_id
1 'polypeptide(L)'
;MQPENPKNKEIDIILASSSERRIYLLDKLGLNFSAVGHKIEMEPKYSKKSGISIENFVMNLAADKAKSIENDYPDNFIIGADTLVYFDKKVYGKPSDFFEASEIIKSLSGKTHEIYTGISLVNRKTGICETDVGKSLVKIKSLTDAEIRDYIKKYLPYDKAGSYGIQDENGIVENYAGSFENILGLCIDKLIPLLNKYRLL
;
A
#
# COMPACT_ATOMS: atom_id res chain seq x y z
N MET A 1 35.46 24.88 -28.14
CA MET A 1 34.64 24.68 -26.91
C MET A 1 33.26 24.28 -27.40
N GLN A 2 32.93 23.01 -27.35
CA GLN A 2 31.56 22.55 -27.59
C GLN A 2 30.75 22.84 -26.32
N PRO A 3 29.47 23.29 -26.42
CA PRO A 3 28.66 23.51 -25.25
C PRO A 3 28.35 22.10 -24.62
N GLU A 4 28.69 21.97 -23.35
CA GLU A 4 28.29 20.83 -22.55
C GLU A 4 26.76 20.72 -22.61
N ASN A 5 26.29 19.60 -23.17
CA ASN A 5 24.90 19.19 -23.14
C ASN A 5 24.46 19.12 -21.66
N PRO A 6 23.44 19.87 -21.21
CA PRO A 6 22.98 19.73 -19.84
C PRO A 6 22.51 18.28 -19.69
N LYS A 7 23.28 17.46 -18.98
CA LYS A 7 22.91 16.11 -18.60
C LYS A 7 21.48 16.18 -18.08
N ASN A 8 20.55 15.52 -18.76
CA ASN A 8 19.24 15.18 -18.20
C ASN A 8 19.53 14.60 -16.81
N LYS A 9 19.24 15.38 -15.76
CA LYS A 9 19.24 14.86 -14.41
C LYS A 9 18.12 13.84 -14.40
N GLU A 10 18.45 12.55 -14.48
CA GLU A 10 17.47 11.51 -14.27
C GLU A 10 16.75 11.82 -12.98
N ILE A 11 15.45 12.03 -13.09
CA ILE A 11 14.63 12.32 -11.91
C ILE A 11 14.49 10.97 -11.20
N ASP A 12 15.34 10.72 -10.21
CA ASP A 12 15.26 9.51 -9.40
C ASP A 12 14.01 9.57 -8.54
N ILE A 13 13.12 8.62 -8.76
CA ILE A 13 11.93 8.42 -7.94
C ILE A 13 12.33 7.56 -6.75
N ILE A 14 11.87 7.91 -5.57
CA ILE A 14 12.05 7.13 -4.34
C ILE A 14 10.71 6.51 -3.96
N LEU A 15 10.68 5.21 -3.74
CA LEU A 15 9.54 4.53 -3.13
C LEU A 15 9.80 4.42 -1.61
N ALA A 16 9.01 5.12 -0.80
CA ALA A 16 9.10 5.09 0.66
C ALA A 16 8.48 3.80 1.24
N SER A 17 9.00 2.64 0.83
CA SER A 17 8.50 1.33 1.26
C SER A 17 9.52 0.22 1.05
N SER A 18 9.58 -0.72 1.99
CA SER A 18 10.32 -1.99 1.87
C SER A 18 9.44 -3.15 1.41
N SER A 19 8.18 -2.90 1.04
CA SER A 19 7.25 -3.96 0.60
C SER A 19 7.63 -4.48 -0.78
N GLU A 20 8.03 -5.77 -0.85
CA GLU A 20 8.36 -6.45 -2.11
C GLU A 20 7.22 -6.39 -3.14
N ARG A 21 5.97 -6.43 -2.68
CA ARG A 21 4.78 -6.32 -3.54
C ARG A 21 4.69 -4.96 -4.23
N ARG A 22 4.98 -3.87 -3.50
CA ARG A 22 4.98 -2.51 -4.05
C ARG A 22 6.16 -2.29 -4.99
N ILE A 23 7.33 -2.78 -4.62
CA ILE A 23 8.53 -2.76 -5.48
C ILE A 23 8.23 -3.47 -6.79
N TYR A 24 7.69 -4.69 -6.75
CA TYR A 24 7.30 -5.45 -7.94
C TYR A 24 6.30 -4.72 -8.81
N LEU A 25 5.27 -4.09 -8.22
CA LEU A 25 4.26 -3.35 -8.99
C LEU A 25 4.85 -2.11 -9.66
N LEU A 26 5.74 -1.39 -8.97
CA LEU A 26 6.37 -0.19 -9.51
C LEU A 26 7.39 -0.53 -10.61
N ASP A 27 8.15 -1.62 -10.43
CA ASP A 27 9.10 -2.15 -11.43
C ASP A 27 8.39 -2.49 -12.75
N LYS A 28 7.20 -3.06 -12.68
CA LYS A 28 6.37 -3.35 -13.86
C LYS A 28 5.97 -2.13 -14.69
N LEU A 29 6.01 -0.94 -14.12
CA LEU A 29 5.79 0.31 -14.86
C LEU A 29 7.01 0.75 -15.67
N GLY A 30 8.15 0.09 -15.52
CA GLY A 30 9.40 0.45 -16.20
C GLY A 30 10.01 1.75 -15.68
N LEU A 31 9.65 2.19 -14.47
CA LEU A 31 10.19 3.36 -13.83
C LEU A 31 11.59 3.09 -13.29
N ASN A 32 12.47 4.08 -13.42
CA ASN A 32 13.72 4.09 -12.67
C ASN A 32 13.47 4.65 -11.28
N PHE A 33 13.61 3.82 -10.24
CA PHE A 33 13.37 4.21 -8.85
C PHE A 33 14.29 3.49 -7.87
N SER A 34 14.40 4.04 -6.67
CA SER A 34 15.04 3.38 -5.53
C SER A 34 14.01 3.13 -4.43
N ALA A 35 14.04 1.96 -3.80
CA ALA A 35 13.17 1.64 -2.68
C ALA A 35 13.90 1.89 -1.35
N VAL A 36 13.29 2.69 -0.48
CA VAL A 36 13.82 3.06 0.84
C VAL A 36 12.72 2.92 1.88
N GLY A 37 12.99 2.25 3.00
CA GLY A 37 12.01 2.13 4.08
C GLY A 37 11.64 3.51 4.67
N HIS A 38 10.37 3.74 4.97
CA HIS A 38 9.94 4.93 5.70
C HIS A 38 10.44 4.92 7.15
N LYS A 39 10.50 6.11 7.80
CA LYS A 39 11.01 6.30 9.17
C LYS A 39 9.89 6.39 10.23
N ILE A 40 8.67 6.04 9.90
CA ILE A 40 7.57 6.03 10.87
C ILE A 40 7.74 4.82 11.78
N GLU A 41 7.99 5.06 13.07
CA GLU A 41 8.14 4.03 14.09
C GLU A 41 6.79 3.48 14.57
N MET A 42 5.78 4.37 14.69
CA MET A 42 4.45 4.00 15.16
C MET A 42 3.38 4.60 14.25
N GLU A 43 2.65 3.74 13.55
CA GLU A 43 1.53 4.18 12.72
C GLU A 43 0.31 4.51 13.60
N PRO A 44 -0.41 5.63 13.33
CA PRO A 44 -1.63 5.95 14.05
C PRO A 44 -2.70 4.89 13.78
N LYS A 45 -3.52 4.60 14.77
CA LYS A 45 -4.66 3.68 14.62
C LYS A 45 -5.90 4.44 14.16
N TYR A 46 -6.59 3.89 13.17
CA TYR A 46 -7.86 4.44 12.72
C TYR A 46 -8.91 4.41 13.85
N SER A 47 -9.60 5.52 14.01
CA SER A 47 -10.75 5.62 14.90
C SER A 47 -11.87 6.38 14.20
N LYS A 48 -13.06 5.78 14.11
CA LYS A 48 -14.23 6.46 13.58
C LYS A 48 -14.62 7.71 14.39
N LYS A 49 -14.22 7.78 15.66
CA LYS A 49 -14.47 8.93 16.53
C LYS A 49 -13.64 10.16 16.15
N SER A 50 -12.59 10.01 15.35
CA SER A 50 -11.78 11.14 14.88
C SER A 50 -12.49 12.05 13.87
N GLY A 51 -13.62 11.61 13.31
CA GLY A 51 -14.33 12.33 12.26
C GLY A 51 -13.67 12.27 10.87
N ILE A 52 -12.52 11.58 10.74
CA ILE A 52 -11.80 11.40 9.48
C ILE A 52 -12.37 10.18 8.75
N SER A 53 -12.64 10.30 7.45
CA SER A 53 -13.02 9.16 6.62
C SER A 53 -11.87 8.16 6.48
N ILE A 54 -12.16 6.90 6.16
CA ILE A 54 -11.12 5.87 5.96
C ILE A 54 -10.22 6.20 4.77
N GLU A 55 -10.78 6.82 3.73
CA GLU A 55 -10.05 7.28 2.55
C GLU A 55 -9.02 8.35 2.93
N ASN A 56 -9.45 9.40 3.65
CA ASN A 56 -8.55 10.45 4.10
C ASN A 56 -7.50 9.92 5.07
N PHE A 57 -7.87 8.96 5.92
CA PHE A 57 -6.93 8.36 6.85
C PHE A 57 -5.80 7.61 6.13
N VAL A 58 -6.14 6.76 5.13
CA VAL A 58 -5.12 6.00 4.41
C VAL A 58 -4.27 6.89 3.49
N MET A 59 -4.85 7.96 2.92
CA MET A 59 -4.10 8.97 2.15
C MET A 59 -3.09 9.70 3.04
N ASN A 60 -3.49 10.07 4.25
CA ASN A 60 -2.59 10.71 5.22
C ASN A 60 -1.43 9.78 5.61
N LEU A 61 -1.70 8.49 5.87
CA LEU A 61 -0.64 7.51 6.14
C LEU A 61 0.34 7.39 4.98
N ALA A 62 -0.15 7.36 3.75
CA ALA A 62 0.70 7.33 2.56
C ALA A 62 1.58 8.60 2.47
N ALA A 63 0.99 9.78 2.70
CA ALA A 63 1.73 11.04 2.70
C ALA A 63 2.78 11.10 3.83
N ASP A 64 2.42 10.67 5.03
CA ASP A 64 3.32 10.65 6.19
C ASP A 64 4.53 9.74 5.93
N LYS A 65 4.31 8.56 5.30
CA LYS A 65 5.40 7.65 4.91
C LYS A 65 6.37 8.33 3.94
N ALA A 66 5.88 8.99 2.90
CA ALA A 66 6.73 9.73 1.97
C ALA A 66 7.47 10.88 2.65
N LYS A 67 6.78 11.70 3.45
CA LYS A 67 7.35 12.83 4.18
C LYS A 67 8.39 12.42 5.21
N SER A 68 8.30 11.22 5.77
CA SER A 68 9.24 10.73 6.79
C SER A 68 10.70 10.66 6.32
N ILE A 69 10.91 10.60 5.00
CA ILE A 69 12.22 10.53 4.36
C ILE A 69 12.54 11.73 3.45
N GLU A 70 11.63 12.71 3.31
CA GLU A 70 11.78 13.83 2.38
C GLU A 70 13.02 14.72 2.64
N ASN A 71 13.51 14.73 3.88
CA ASN A 71 14.71 15.48 4.24
C ASN A 71 15.99 14.83 3.69
N ASP A 72 15.99 13.51 3.52
CA ASP A 72 17.13 12.76 2.98
C ASP A 72 17.16 12.84 1.45
N TYR A 73 16.00 13.10 0.82
CA TYR A 73 15.78 13.10 -0.62
C TYR A 73 15.06 14.40 -1.07
N PRO A 74 15.60 15.59 -0.78
CA PRO A 74 14.88 16.86 -0.96
C PRO A 74 14.58 17.22 -2.42
N ASP A 75 15.39 16.73 -3.36
CA ASP A 75 15.25 16.98 -4.80
C ASP A 75 14.43 15.91 -5.54
N ASN A 76 14.20 14.74 -4.90
CA ASN A 76 13.54 13.60 -5.52
C ASN A 76 12.01 13.69 -5.39
N PHE A 77 11.31 12.99 -6.29
CA PHE A 77 9.91 12.65 -6.08
C PHE A 77 9.82 11.38 -5.23
N ILE A 78 9.02 11.43 -4.18
CA ILE A 78 8.86 10.33 -3.23
C ILE A 78 7.44 9.79 -3.32
N ILE A 79 7.32 8.50 -3.63
CA ILE A 79 6.05 7.77 -3.62
C ILE A 79 5.87 7.15 -2.25
N GLY A 80 4.79 7.51 -1.57
CA GLY A 80 4.30 6.83 -0.37
C GLY A 80 3.07 6.01 -0.68
N ALA A 81 2.88 4.91 0.04
CA ALA A 81 1.68 4.10 -0.06
C ALA A 81 1.34 3.42 1.26
N ASP A 82 0.05 3.29 1.54
CA ASP A 82 -0.46 2.50 2.64
C ASP A 82 -1.71 1.72 2.23
N THR A 83 -1.94 0.56 2.86
CA THR A 83 -3.06 -0.33 2.51
C THR A 83 -3.75 -0.82 3.76
N LEU A 84 -5.07 -0.64 3.80
CA LEU A 84 -5.92 -1.01 4.92
C LEU A 84 -7.02 -1.99 4.48
N VAL A 85 -7.25 -2.98 5.32
CA VAL A 85 -8.42 -3.85 5.25
C VAL A 85 -9.49 -3.29 6.18
N TYR A 86 -10.67 -2.99 5.65
CA TYR A 86 -11.77 -2.41 6.41
C TYR A 86 -13.01 -3.27 6.33
N PHE A 87 -13.52 -3.70 7.48
CA PHE A 87 -14.72 -4.50 7.58
C PHE A 87 -15.44 -4.22 8.90
N ASP A 88 -16.75 -4.11 8.86
CA ASP A 88 -17.62 -3.87 10.04
C ASP A 88 -17.11 -2.72 10.95
N LYS A 89 -16.80 -1.59 10.33
CA LYS A 89 -16.31 -0.37 11.01
C LYS A 89 -14.95 -0.52 11.71
N LYS A 90 -14.21 -1.58 11.43
CA LYS A 90 -12.87 -1.85 11.96
C LYS A 90 -11.83 -1.88 10.84
N VAL A 91 -10.63 -1.44 11.17
CA VAL A 91 -9.44 -1.63 10.33
C VAL A 91 -8.69 -2.85 10.86
N TYR A 92 -8.35 -3.75 9.96
CA TYR A 92 -7.53 -4.93 10.24
C TYR A 92 -6.12 -4.68 9.68
N GLY A 93 -5.17 -4.54 10.56
CA GLY A 93 -3.75 -4.37 10.22
C GLY A 93 -3.03 -5.68 9.95
N LYS A 94 -1.70 -5.64 10.06
CA LYS A 94 -0.84 -6.82 10.06
C LYS A 94 -0.96 -7.51 11.41
N PRO A 95 -1.15 -8.84 11.46
CA PRO A 95 -1.21 -9.57 12.73
C PRO A 95 0.17 -9.67 13.37
N SER A 96 0.21 -9.61 14.70
CA SER A 96 1.43 -9.77 15.49
C SER A 96 1.86 -11.24 15.64
N ASP A 97 0.89 -12.14 15.58
CA ASP A 97 1.11 -13.58 15.80
C ASP A 97 0.05 -14.46 15.13
N PHE A 98 0.17 -15.77 15.35
CA PHE A 98 -0.74 -16.77 14.81
C PHE A 98 -2.18 -16.58 15.31
N PHE A 99 -2.36 -16.23 16.56
CA PHE A 99 -3.70 -16.09 17.15
C PHE A 99 -4.42 -14.88 16.57
N GLU A 100 -3.74 -13.74 16.49
CA GLU A 100 -4.31 -12.55 15.86
C GLU A 100 -4.61 -12.79 14.37
N ALA A 101 -3.71 -13.46 13.64
CA ALA A 101 -3.95 -13.84 12.25
C ALA A 101 -5.21 -14.72 12.11
N SER A 102 -5.38 -15.71 13.00
CA SER A 102 -6.53 -16.59 13.01
C SER A 102 -7.84 -15.83 13.26
N GLU A 103 -7.87 -14.94 14.27
CA GLU A 103 -9.04 -14.14 14.60
C GLU A 103 -9.41 -13.17 13.47
N ILE A 104 -8.42 -12.57 12.81
CA ILE A 104 -8.65 -11.69 11.66
C ILE A 104 -9.29 -12.48 10.53
N ILE A 105 -8.70 -13.63 10.09
CA ILE A 105 -9.22 -14.43 9.01
C ILE A 105 -10.62 -14.97 9.37
N LYS A 106 -10.84 -15.39 10.60
CA LYS A 106 -12.14 -15.86 11.09
C LYS A 106 -13.22 -14.77 10.98
N SER A 107 -12.86 -13.52 11.30
CA SER A 107 -13.76 -12.37 11.18
C SER A 107 -14.16 -12.09 9.72
N LEU A 108 -13.26 -12.35 8.77
CA LEU A 108 -13.45 -12.12 7.33
C LEU A 108 -14.01 -13.35 6.58
N SER A 109 -13.98 -14.53 7.18
CA SER A 109 -14.44 -15.79 6.56
C SER A 109 -15.88 -15.70 6.09
N GLY A 110 -16.14 -16.06 4.82
CA GLY A 110 -17.44 -15.99 4.16
C GLY A 110 -17.95 -14.56 3.91
N LYS A 111 -17.15 -13.53 4.17
CA LYS A 111 -17.57 -12.12 4.08
C LYS A 111 -16.87 -11.39 2.95
N THR A 112 -17.54 -10.32 2.50
CA THR A 112 -16.93 -9.31 1.62
C THR A 112 -16.50 -8.12 2.44
N HIS A 113 -15.26 -7.67 2.25
CA HIS A 113 -14.68 -6.54 2.93
C HIS A 113 -14.04 -5.56 1.93
N GLU A 114 -13.68 -4.40 2.41
CA GLU A 114 -13.13 -3.31 1.61
C GLU A 114 -11.61 -3.23 1.81
N ILE A 115 -10.90 -2.99 0.70
CA ILE A 115 -9.48 -2.68 0.69
C ILE A 115 -9.33 -1.23 0.23
N TYR A 116 -8.64 -0.44 1.02
CA TYR A 116 -8.27 0.93 0.68
C TYR A 116 -6.76 1.04 0.58
N THR A 117 -6.25 1.49 -0.56
CA THR A 117 -4.84 1.80 -0.74
C THR A 117 -4.69 3.27 -1.06
N GLY A 118 -4.15 4.03 -0.11
CA GLY A 118 -3.72 5.41 -0.30
C GLY A 118 -2.36 5.44 -0.99
N ILE A 119 -2.20 6.42 -1.86
CA ILE A 119 -0.92 6.78 -2.47
C ILE A 119 -0.63 8.25 -2.25
N SER A 120 0.64 8.59 -2.25
CA SER A 120 1.10 9.99 -2.24
C SER A 120 2.29 10.17 -3.17
N LEU A 121 2.40 11.38 -3.73
CA LEU A 121 3.56 11.86 -4.46
C LEU A 121 4.02 13.15 -3.79
N VAL A 122 5.23 13.13 -3.23
CA VAL A 122 5.80 14.23 -2.46
C VAL A 122 7.10 14.67 -3.12
N ASN A 123 7.34 15.99 -3.21
CA ASN A 123 8.64 16.55 -3.52
C ASN A 123 8.85 17.78 -2.64
N ARG A 124 9.82 17.70 -1.74
CA ARG A 124 10.11 18.75 -0.76
C ARG A 124 10.50 20.07 -1.39
N LYS A 125 11.37 20.03 -2.40
CA LYS A 125 11.91 21.25 -3.05
C LYS A 125 10.84 22.10 -3.73
N THR A 126 9.84 21.44 -4.31
CA THR A 126 8.73 22.11 -5.02
C THR A 126 7.49 22.31 -4.14
N GLY A 127 7.47 21.72 -2.93
CA GLY A 127 6.32 21.74 -2.03
C GLY A 127 5.15 20.88 -2.49
N ILE A 128 5.37 19.97 -3.46
CA ILE A 128 4.34 19.06 -3.95
C ILE A 128 4.01 18.03 -2.87
N CYS A 129 2.72 17.86 -2.60
CA CYS A 129 2.18 16.79 -1.78
C CYS A 129 0.78 16.44 -2.31
N GLU A 130 0.72 15.48 -3.22
CA GLU A 130 -0.54 15.02 -3.80
C GLU A 130 -0.87 13.61 -3.31
N THR A 131 -2.14 13.34 -3.11
CA THR A 131 -2.63 12.05 -2.63
C THR A 131 -3.83 11.61 -3.44
N ASP A 132 -4.00 10.30 -3.58
CA ASP A 132 -5.21 9.69 -4.12
C ASP A 132 -5.43 8.33 -3.41
N VAL A 133 -6.59 7.73 -3.62
CA VAL A 133 -6.97 6.49 -2.97
C VAL A 133 -7.70 5.55 -3.93
N GLY A 134 -7.32 4.28 -3.91
CA GLY A 134 -8.05 3.20 -4.57
C GLY A 134 -8.89 2.42 -3.57
N LYS A 135 -10.05 1.95 -4.04
CA LYS A 135 -10.94 1.06 -3.30
C LYS A 135 -11.20 -0.20 -4.10
N SER A 136 -11.11 -1.35 -3.45
CA SER A 136 -11.50 -2.65 -4.00
C SER A 136 -12.29 -3.44 -2.96
N LEU A 137 -13.02 -4.45 -3.42
CA LEU A 137 -13.75 -5.39 -2.58
C LEU A 137 -13.12 -6.77 -2.71
N VAL A 138 -13.01 -7.48 -1.60
CA VAL A 138 -12.51 -8.86 -1.58
C VAL A 138 -13.48 -9.73 -0.79
N LYS A 139 -13.85 -10.89 -1.36
CA LYS A 139 -14.63 -11.92 -0.69
C LYS A 139 -13.73 -13.07 -0.30
N ILE A 140 -13.76 -13.44 0.97
CA ILE A 140 -13.09 -14.62 1.51
C ILE A 140 -14.04 -15.82 1.44
N LYS A 141 -13.51 -17.00 1.11
CA LYS A 141 -14.23 -18.28 1.19
C LYS A 141 -14.77 -18.51 2.59
N SER A 142 -15.84 -19.26 2.73
CA SER A 142 -16.24 -19.78 4.04
C SER A 142 -15.24 -20.84 4.49
N LEU A 143 -14.56 -20.61 5.61
CA LEU A 143 -13.45 -21.42 6.09
C LEU A 143 -13.77 -22.05 7.43
N THR A 144 -13.34 -23.29 7.61
CA THR A 144 -13.27 -23.97 8.91
C THR A 144 -12.04 -23.53 9.69
N ASP A 145 -12.03 -23.75 11.00
CA ASP A 145 -10.85 -23.48 11.84
C ASP A 145 -9.61 -24.29 11.41
N ALA A 146 -9.80 -25.46 10.79
CA ALA A 146 -8.69 -26.26 10.25
C ALA A 146 -8.08 -25.59 9.02
N GLU A 147 -8.90 -25.17 8.06
CA GLU A 147 -8.43 -24.46 6.85
C GLU A 147 -7.74 -23.13 7.18
N ILE A 148 -8.23 -22.40 8.18
CA ILE A 148 -7.58 -21.18 8.66
C ILE A 148 -6.18 -21.49 9.19
N ARG A 149 -6.05 -22.50 10.04
CA ARG A 149 -4.74 -22.93 10.59
C ARG A 149 -3.78 -23.35 9.50
N ASP A 150 -4.25 -24.14 8.54
CA ASP A 150 -3.41 -24.65 7.45
C ASP A 150 -2.95 -23.52 6.53
N TYR A 151 -3.83 -22.55 6.23
CA TYR A 151 -3.49 -21.35 5.49
C TYR A 151 -2.40 -20.54 6.18
N ILE A 152 -2.57 -20.21 7.48
CA ILE A 152 -1.59 -19.40 8.22
C ILE A 152 -0.23 -20.12 8.27
N LYS A 153 -0.19 -21.42 8.51
CA LYS A 153 1.05 -22.21 8.53
C LYS A 153 1.77 -22.21 7.17
N LYS A 154 1.00 -22.26 6.07
CA LYS A 154 1.54 -22.32 4.72
C LYS A 154 2.09 -20.98 4.26
N TYR A 155 1.34 -19.90 4.50
CA TYR A 155 1.62 -18.60 3.87
C TYR A 155 2.25 -17.57 4.81
N LEU A 156 2.26 -17.82 6.12
CA LEU A 156 2.84 -16.95 7.16
C LEU A 156 2.47 -15.47 6.94
N PRO A 157 1.18 -15.10 6.92
CA PRO A 157 0.71 -13.81 6.41
C PRO A 157 0.91 -12.64 7.39
N TYR A 158 1.99 -12.65 8.18
CA TYR A 158 2.26 -11.65 9.22
C TYR A 158 2.67 -10.29 8.68
N ASP A 159 3.07 -10.22 7.41
CA ASP A 159 3.43 -8.98 6.70
C ASP A 159 2.24 -8.33 5.97
N LYS A 160 1.03 -8.93 6.06
CA LYS A 160 -0.13 -8.55 5.26
C LYS A 160 -1.28 -8.03 6.13
N ALA A 161 -1.82 -6.85 5.77
CA ALA A 161 -3.07 -6.36 6.36
C ALA A 161 -4.20 -7.37 6.08
N GLY A 162 -5.04 -7.64 7.08
CA GLY A 162 -6.11 -8.63 6.97
C GLY A 162 -5.65 -10.07 7.01
N SER A 163 -4.35 -10.33 7.21
CA SER A 163 -3.77 -11.68 7.37
C SER A 163 -3.91 -12.58 6.16
N TYR A 164 -3.95 -12.06 4.93
CA TYR A 164 -3.99 -12.85 3.70
C TYR A 164 -3.33 -12.13 2.53
N GLY A 165 -2.97 -12.90 1.48
CA GLY A 165 -2.49 -12.39 0.20
C GLY A 165 -3.47 -12.70 -0.93
N ILE A 166 -3.74 -11.69 -1.78
CA ILE A 166 -4.55 -11.88 -3.00
C ILE A 166 -3.81 -12.78 -4.02
N GLN A 167 -2.49 -12.78 -3.99
CA GLN A 167 -1.61 -13.54 -4.89
C GLN A 167 -1.35 -14.98 -4.41
N ASP A 168 -1.85 -15.38 -3.24
CA ASP A 168 -1.56 -16.70 -2.66
C ASP A 168 -2.23 -17.80 -3.49
N GLU A 169 -1.43 -18.66 -4.11
CA GLU A 169 -1.92 -19.74 -4.96
C GLU A 169 -2.76 -20.73 -4.14
N ASN A 170 -3.99 -21.02 -4.60
CA ASN A 170 -4.97 -21.76 -3.83
C ASN A 170 -5.26 -21.17 -2.44
N GLY A 171 -5.14 -19.85 -2.33
CA GLY A 171 -5.40 -19.10 -1.11
C GLY A 171 -6.89 -19.06 -0.74
N ILE A 172 -7.20 -18.20 0.22
CA ILE A 172 -8.54 -18.11 0.82
C ILE A 172 -9.46 -17.09 0.14
N VAL A 173 -8.98 -16.35 -0.86
CA VAL A 173 -9.82 -15.41 -1.63
C VAL A 173 -10.74 -16.18 -2.56
N GLU A 174 -12.05 -15.89 -2.49
CA GLU A 174 -13.06 -16.47 -3.37
C GLU A 174 -13.17 -15.66 -4.68
N ASN A 175 -13.33 -14.35 -4.54
CA ASN A 175 -13.36 -13.42 -5.65
C ASN A 175 -13.04 -11.99 -5.16
N TYR A 176 -12.88 -11.06 -6.10
CA TYR A 176 -12.71 -9.64 -5.82
C TYR A 176 -13.35 -8.77 -6.92
N ALA A 177 -13.58 -7.50 -6.58
CA ALA A 177 -14.00 -6.46 -7.52
C ALA A 177 -13.13 -5.21 -7.34
N GLY A 178 -12.73 -4.59 -8.44
CA GLY A 178 -11.79 -3.47 -8.48
C GLY A 178 -10.40 -3.89 -8.98
N SER A 179 -9.35 -3.13 -8.63
CA SER A 179 -7.98 -3.37 -9.10
C SER A 179 -7.26 -4.41 -8.25
N PHE A 180 -6.64 -5.38 -8.92
CA PHE A 180 -5.74 -6.36 -8.29
C PHE A 180 -4.54 -5.68 -7.65
N GLU A 181 -3.95 -4.69 -8.33
CA GLU A 181 -2.80 -3.93 -7.87
C GLU A 181 -3.13 -3.12 -6.61
N ASN A 182 -4.34 -2.55 -6.55
CA ASN A 182 -4.84 -1.89 -5.34
C ASN A 182 -4.88 -2.86 -4.15
N ILE A 183 -5.39 -4.07 -4.34
CA ILE A 183 -5.45 -5.10 -3.29
C ILE A 183 -4.04 -5.57 -2.91
N LEU A 184 -3.14 -5.68 -3.90
CA LEU A 184 -1.76 -6.09 -3.68
C LEU A 184 -0.93 -5.04 -2.91
N GLY A 185 -1.37 -3.76 -2.96
CA GLY A 185 -0.83 -2.71 -2.09
C GLY A 185 -0.32 -1.44 -2.77
N LEU A 186 -0.57 -1.26 -4.07
CA LEU A 186 -0.25 -0.03 -4.78
C LEU A 186 -1.32 0.27 -5.84
N CYS A 187 -2.02 1.38 -5.71
CA CYS A 187 -3.10 1.78 -6.59
C CYS A 187 -2.54 2.39 -7.90
N ILE A 188 -2.18 1.54 -8.85
CA ILE A 188 -1.49 1.91 -10.10
C ILE A 188 -2.35 2.83 -10.97
N ASP A 189 -3.64 2.57 -11.08
CA ASP A 189 -4.60 3.39 -11.85
C ASP A 189 -4.71 4.83 -11.32
N LYS A 190 -4.39 5.05 -10.05
CA LYS A 190 -4.33 6.37 -9.42
C LYS A 190 -2.93 6.98 -9.46
N LEU A 191 -1.90 6.15 -9.41
CA LEU A 191 -0.51 6.59 -9.42
C LEU A 191 -0.09 7.11 -10.80
N ILE A 192 -0.44 6.42 -11.90
CA ILE A 192 -0.09 6.81 -13.27
C ILE A 192 -0.49 8.26 -13.60
N PRO A 193 -1.72 8.73 -13.32
CA PRO A 193 -2.09 10.13 -13.56
C PRO A 193 -1.22 11.14 -12.79
N LEU A 194 -0.85 10.82 -11.54
CA LEU A 194 0.04 11.67 -10.75
C LEU A 194 1.45 11.74 -11.36
N LEU A 195 2.01 10.59 -11.76
CA LEU A 195 3.32 10.55 -12.41
C LEU A 195 3.33 11.32 -13.72
N ASN A 196 2.32 11.12 -14.58
CA ASN A 196 2.18 11.84 -15.85
C ASN A 196 2.06 13.35 -15.68
N LYS A 197 1.33 13.80 -14.65
CA LYS A 197 1.19 15.24 -14.33
C LYS A 197 2.55 15.93 -14.15
N TYR A 198 3.52 15.21 -13.62
CA TYR A 198 4.87 15.71 -13.35
C TYR A 198 5.92 15.20 -14.34
N ARG A 199 5.51 14.52 -15.43
CA ARG A 199 6.38 13.97 -16.48
C ARG A 199 7.43 13.00 -15.93
N LEU A 200 6.98 12.12 -15.03
CA LEU A 200 7.80 11.09 -14.38
C LEU A 200 7.61 9.70 -15.02
N LEU A 201 6.61 9.58 -15.92
CA LEU A 201 6.30 8.39 -16.67
C LEU A 201 6.06 8.79 -18.12
#